data_18ed9f94dd7be4aa135a51556aa4bf6a
#
_entry.id   18ed9f94dd7be4aa135a51556aa4bf6a
#
_cell.length_a   1.000
_cell.length_b   1.000
_cell.length_c   1.000
_cell.angle_alpha   90.00
_cell.angle_beta   90.00
_cell.angle_gamma   90.00
#
_symmetry.space_group_name_H-M   'P 1'
#
loop_
_entity.id
_entity.type
_entity.pdbx_description
1 polymer ?
#
loop_
_entity_poly.entity_id
_entity_poly.type
_entity_poly.pdbx_seq_one_letter_code
_entity_poly.pdbx_strand_id
1 'polypeptide(L)'
;MSIYAELGLSPIINASGAVTRLGGAPMPEAVLAAYTAAAGECVPIEQLQGKACSIISELTGTESALVTSGAAASLTLGAAAILSGPDIGKMERLPQTDGGATGMANEFIISREQRNGYDHAVRAA
;
A
#
# COMPACT_ATOMS: atom_id res chain seq x y z
N MET A 1 30.54 -8.61 -9.54
CA MET A 1 29.60 -9.20 -10.52
C MET A 1 28.21 -8.98 -9.98
N SER A 2 27.21 -8.69 -10.81
CA SER A 2 25.85 -8.51 -10.32
C SER A 2 25.23 -9.87 -9.97
N ILE A 3 24.50 -9.96 -8.87
CA ILE A 3 23.75 -11.17 -8.49
C ILE A 3 22.79 -11.63 -9.62
N TYR A 4 22.27 -10.70 -10.39
CA TYR A 4 21.42 -11.02 -11.55
C TYR A 4 22.18 -11.72 -12.67
N ALA A 5 23.45 -11.37 -12.88
CA ALA A 5 24.29 -12.04 -13.87
C ALA A 5 24.57 -13.50 -13.47
N GLU A 6 24.70 -13.80 -12.20
CA GLU A 6 24.83 -15.18 -11.68
C GLU A 6 23.56 -16.00 -11.93
N LEU A 7 22.39 -15.35 -11.97
CA LEU A 7 21.10 -15.94 -12.32
C LEU A 7 20.83 -15.97 -13.84
N GLY A 8 21.79 -15.56 -14.68
CA GLY A 8 21.61 -15.49 -16.12
C GLY A 8 20.73 -14.32 -16.60
N LEU A 9 20.50 -13.31 -15.75
CA LEU A 9 19.69 -12.14 -16.07
C LEU A 9 20.59 -10.94 -16.39
N SER A 10 20.20 -10.17 -17.41
CA SER A 10 20.87 -8.92 -17.76
C SER A 10 20.15 -7.74 -17.11
N PRO A 11 20.82 -6.96 -16.24
CA PRO A 11 20.25 -5.72 -15.73
C PRO A 11 19.92 -4.75 -16.86
N ILE A 12 18.84 -4.01 -16.68
CA ILE A 12 18.41 -2.98 -17.64
C ILE A 12 18.67 -1.58 -17.07
N ILE A 13 18.81 -0.61 -17.97
CA ILE A 13 18.79 0.81 -17.61
C ILE A 13 17.34 1.26 -17.67
N ASN A 14 16.74 1.47 -16.49
CA ASN A 14 15.36 1.92 -16.39
C ASN A 14 15.28 3.45 -16.50
N ALA A 15 14.83 3.96 -17.63
CA ALA A 15 14.58 5.38 -17.87
C ALA A 15 13.08 5.77 -17.71
N SER A 16 12.23 4.83 -17.29
CA SER A 16 10.78 5.05 -17.13
C SER A 16 10.37 5.47 -15.72
N GLY A 17 11.33 5.61 -14.79
CA GLY A 17 11.04 5.91 -13.38
C GLY A 17 10.67 4.67 -12.56
N ALA A 18 9.91 4.86 -11.50
CA ALA A 18 9.54 3.80 -10.55
C ALA A 18 8.45 2.88 -11.13
N VAL A 19 8.84 1.93 -11.95
CA VAL A 19 7.94 0.95 -12.58
C VAL A 19 8.04 -0.40 -11.87
N THR A 20 6.98 -0.83 -11.21
CA THR A 20 6.95 -2.05 -10.37
C THR A 20 7.42 -3.30 -11.10
N ARG A 21 7.00 -3.53 -12.35
CA ARG A 21 7.42 -4.69 -13.16
C ARG A 21 8.91 -4.67 -13.53
N LEU A 22 9.60 -3.54 -13.33
CA LEU A 22 11.03 -3.38 -13.55
C LEU A 22 11.81 -3.31 -12.23
N GLY A 23 11.19 -3.72 -11.11
CA GLY A 23 11.78 -3.67 -9.78
C GLY A 23 11.61 -2.34 -9.04
N GLY A 24 10.84 -1.40 -9.61
CA GLY A 24 10.65 -0.07 -9.03
C GLY A 24 11.87 0.83 -9.26
N ALA A 25 12.28 1.54 -8.22
CA ALA A 25 13.50 2.34 -8.19
C ALA A 25 14.53 1.69 -7.24
N PRO A 26 15.83 1.81 -7.52
CA PRO A 26 16.87 1.39 -6.58
C PRO A 26 16.68 2.08 -5.22
N MET A 27 16.86 1.32 -4.15
CA MET A 27 16.78 1.90 -2.80
C MET A 27 17.97 2.83 -2.55
N PRO A 28 17.76 4.02 -1.99
CA PRO A 28 18.84 4.84 -1.47
C PRO A 28 19.68 4.07 -0.45
N GLU A 29 20.97 4.33 -0.39
CA GLU A 29 21.91 3.62 0.49
C GLU A 29 21.48 3.67 1.97
N ALA A 30 21.01 4.81 2.45
CA ALA A 30 20.53 4.95 3.83
C ALA A 30 19.31 4.07 4.13
N VAL A 31 18.40 3.90 3.15
CA VAL A 31 17.23 3.03 3.27
C VAL A 31 17.64 1.56 3.29
N LEU A 32 18.58 1.18 2.41
CA LEU A 32 19.11 -0.18 2.37
C LEU A 32 19.84 -0.54 3.66
N ALA A 33 20.64 0.37 4.21
CA ALA A 33 21.33 0.18 5.49
C ALA A 33 20.33 -0.02 6.64
N ALA A 34 19.30 0.82 6.73
CA ALA A 34 18.25 0.69 7.74
C ALA A 34 17.47 -0.62 7.61
N TYR A 35 17.13 -1.03 6.38
CA TYR A 35 16.47 -2.30 6.10
C TYR A 35 17.34 -3.50 6.55
N THR A 36 18.62 -3.47 6.21
CA THR A 36 19.55 -4.55 6.58
C THR A 36 19.71 -4.66 8.10
N ALA A 37 19.82 -3.53 8.81
CA ALA A 37 19.89 -3.52 10.27
C ALA A 37 18.60 -4.07 10.91
N ALA A 38 17.43 -3.62 10.43
CA ALA A 38 16.14 -4.06 10.94
C ALA A 38 15.86 -5.54 10.68
N ALA A 39 16.37 -6.10 9.59
CA ALA A 39 16.14 -7.51 9.24
C ALA A 39 16.76 -8.51 10.24
N GLY A 40 17.68 -8.07 11.09
CA GLY A 40 18.29 -8.89 12.14
C GLY A 40 17.53 -8.90 13.47
N GLU A 41 16.46 -8.13 13.61
CA GLU A 41 15.73 -7.93 14.86
C GLU A 41 14.25 -8.23 14.72
N CYS A 42 13.61 -8.59 15.85
CA CYS A 42 12.17 -8.78 15.93
C CYS A 42 11.56 -7.72 16.83
N VAL A 43 10.49 -7.08 16.34
CA VAL A 43 9.71 -6.11 17.10
C VAL A 43 8.21 -6.40 16.90
N PRO A 44 7.34 -6.04 17.87
CA PRO A 44 5.89 -6.12 17.65
C PRO A 44 5.50 -5.23 16.45
N ILE A 45 4.87 -5.86 15.45
CA ILE A 45 4.56 -5.17 14.18
C ILE A 45 3.61 -3.98 14.37
N GLU A 46 2.70 -4.07 15.34
CA GLU A 46 1.76 -3.01 15.67
C GLU A 46 2.48 -1.76 16.21
N GLN A 47 3.53 -1.96 17.00
CA GLN A 47 4.33 -0.86 17.53
C GLN A 47 5.17 -0.20 16.43
N LEU A 48 5.76 -1.01 15.54
CA LEU A 48 6.50 -0.52 14.38
C LEU A 48 5.58 0.27 13.46
N GLN A 49 4.40 -0.27 13.15
CA GLN A 49 3.39 0.40 12.34
C GLN A 49 2.94 1.72 12.97
N GLY A 50 2.62 1.72 14.27
CA GLY A 50 2.23 2.93 14.99
C GLY A 50 3.32 4.01 14.97
N LYS A 51 4.61 3.62 15.10
CA LYS A 51 5.72 4.56 15.02
C LYS A 51 5.91 5.13 13.61
N ALA A 52 5.80 4.28 12.59
CA ALA A 52 5.85 4.71 11.19
C ALA A 52 4.71 5.68 10.86
N CYS A 53 3.49 5.39 11.32
CA CYS A 53 2.33 6.28 11.17
C CYS A 53 2.58 7.66 11.78
N SER A 54 3.11 7.71 13.01
CA SER A 54 3.41 8.98 13.69
C SER A 54 4.42 9.82 12.89
N ILE A 55 5.50 9.20 12.41
CA ILE A 55 6.53 9.89 11.63
C ILE A 55 5.95 10.44 10.31
N ILE A 56 5.17 9.63 9.60
CA ILE A 56 4.58 10.06 8.33
C ILE A 56 3.57 11.18 8.54
N SER A 57 2.71 11.07 9.57
CA SER A 57 1.73 12.10 9.91
C SER A 57 2.41 13.44 10.26
N GLU A 58 3.48 13.41 11.02
CA GLU A 58 4.27 14.59 11.35
C GLU A 58 4.88 15.24 10.09
N LEU A 59 5.48 14.43 9.21
CA LEU A 59 6.12 14.91 7.98
C LEU A 59 5.12 15.46 6.94
N THR A 60 3.92 14.90 6.89
CA THR A 60 2.91 15.26 5.89
C THR A 60 1.85 16.23 6.40
N GLY A 61 1.77 16.45 7.71
CA GLY A 61 0.72 17.26 8.33
C GLY A 61 -0.66 16.62 8.32
N THR A 62 -0.73 15.29 8.12
CA THR A 62 -1.99 14.54 8.14
C THR A 62 -2.35 14.08 9.54
N GLU A 63 -3.64 13.88 9.81
CA GLU A 63 -4.13 13.38 11.10
C GLU A 63 -3.61 11.98 11.42
N SER A 64 -3.53 11.11 10.43
CA SER A 64 -3.04 9.75 10.57
C SER A 64 -2.45 9.23 9.26
N ALA A 65 -1.68 8.16 9.34
CA ALA A 65 -1.08 7.49 8.21
C ALA A 65 -1.06 5.98 8.42
N LEU A 66 -0.90 5.21 7.35
CA LEU A 66 -0.74 3.76 7.41
C LEU A 66 0.26 3.33 6.34
N VAL A 67 1.26 2.54 6.75
CA VAL A 67 2.18 1.92 5.80
C VAL A 67 1.58 0.61 5.29
N THR A 68 1.58 0.43 3.98
CA THR A 68 1.01 -0.74 3.32
C THR A 68 2.03 -1.40 2.39
N SER A 69 1.69 -2.56 1.85
CA SER A 69 2.53 -3.29 0.90
C SER A 69 2.58 -2.69 -0.51
N GLY A 70 1.94 -1.55 -0.73
CA GLY A 70 1.94 -0.84 -2.01
C GLY A 70 0.65 -0.08 -2.29
N ALA A 71 0.63 0.71 -3.38
CA ALA A 71 -0.47 1.60 -3.73
C ALA A 71 -1.82 0.88 -3.87
N ALA A 72 -1.86 -0.33 -4.45
CA ALA A 72 -3.10 -1.10 -4.57
C ALA A 72 -3.66 -1.47 -3.19
N ALA A 73 -2.80 -1.93 -2.26
CA ALA A 73 -3.20 -2.23 -0.89
C ALA A 73 -3.71 -0.98 -0.17
N SER A 74 -3.06 0.18 -0.37
CA SER A 74 -3.53 1.45 0.19
C SER A 74 -4.92 1.84 -0.31
N LEU A 75 -5.19 1.67 -1.61
CA LEU A 75 -6.49 1.95 -2.19
C LEU A 75 -7.58 1.00 -1.66
N THR A 76 -7.27 -0.29 -1.56
CA THR A 76 -8.21 -1.28 -1.00
C THR A 76 -8.53 -0.97 0.46
N LEU A 77 -7.51 -0.75 1.29
CA LEU A 77 -7.71 -0.44 2.72
C LEU A 77 -8.41 0.89 2.92
N GLY A 78 -8.07 1.92 2.13
CA GLY A 78 -8.76 3.20 2.17
C GLY A 78 -10.24 3.08 1.78
N ALA A 79 -10.55 2.34 0.73
CA ALA A 79 -11.92 2.05 0.34
C ALA A 79 -12.66 1.27 1.44
N ALA A 80 -12.06 0.21 1.97
CA ALA A 80 -12.63 -0.57 3.06
C ALA A 80 -12.94 0.29 4.29
N ALA A 81 -12.01 1.16 4.69
CA ALA A 81 -12.20 2.07 5.81
C ALA A 81 -13.36 3.06 5.60
N ILE A 82 -13.53 3.56 4.37
CA ILE A 82 -14.65 4.44 4.01
C ILE A 82 -15.98 3.67 4.07
N LEU A 83 -16.01 2.43 3.59
CA LEU A 83 -17.23 1.62 3.56
C LEU A 83 -17.67 1.18 4.96
N SER A 84 -16.73 0.76 5.80
CA SER A 84 -17.03 0.22 7.14
C SER A 84 -17.07 1.28 8.23
N GLY A 85 -16.31 2.36 8.09
CA GLY A 85 -16.02 3.25 9.21
C GLY A 85 -15.40 2.47 10.38
N PRO A 86 -15.64 2.86 11.64
CA PRO A 86 -15.12 2.16 12.82
C PRO A 86 -15.97 0.95 13.24
N ASP A 87 -16.93 0.52 12.43
CA ASP A 87 -17.84 -0.59 12.76
C ASP A 87 -17.19 -1.94 12.41
N ILE A 88 -16.82 -2.70 13.44
CA ILE A 88 -16.17 -4.02 13.32
C ILE A 88 -17.07 -5.00 12.55
N GLY A 89 -18.38 -4.99 12.80
CA GLY A 89 -19.31 -5.89 12.12
C GLY A 89 -19.40 -5.59 10.62
N LYS A 90 -19.23 -4.34 10.20
CA LYS A 90 -19.11 -3.96 8.80
C LYS A 90 -17.77 -4.39 8.22
N MET A 91 -16.66 -4.21 8.96
CA MET A 91 -15.33 -4.65 8.53
C MET A 91 -15.29 -6.15 8.25
N GLU A 92 -15.87 -6.97 9.14
CA GLU A 92 -15.89 -8.43 8.98
C GLU A 92 -16.72 -8.90 7.79
N ARG A 93 -17.67 -8.10 7.32
CA ARG A 93 -18.50 -8.43 6.15
C ARG A 93 -17.89 -8.05 4.82
N LEU A 94 -16.92 -7.15 4.80
CA LEU A 94 -16.27 -6.78 3.53
C LEU A 94 -15.63 -7.99 2.83
N PRO A 95 -15.70 -8.09 1.52
CA PRO A 95 -16.23 -7.13 0.54
C PRO A 95 -17.76 -7.22 0.29
N GLN A 96 -18.51 -7.92 1.12
CA GLN A 96 -19.95 -8.13 0.93
C GLN A 96 -20.74 -6.92 1.46
N THR A 97 -21.13 -6.03 0.57
CA THR A 97 -21.90 -4.84 0.90
C THR A 97 -23.41 -5.01 0.69
N ASP A 98 -23.86 -6.19 0.22
CA ASP A 98 -25.26 -6.54 -0.08
C ASP A 98 -25.96 -5.50 -0.97
N GLY A 99 -25.22 -4.86 -1.88
CA GLY A 99 -25.74 -3.82 -2.76
C GLY A 99 -26.33 -2.61 -2.03
N GLY A 100 -25.86 -2.35 -0.80
CA GLY A 100 -26.38 -1.27 0.04
C GLY A 100 -27.60 -1.65 0.88
N ALA A 101 -28.15 -2.87 0.80
CA ALA A 101 -29.32 -3.33 1.56
C ALA A 101 -29.10 -3.28 3.08
N THR A 102 -27.84 -3.39 3.54
CA THR A 102 -27.44 -3.28 4.94
C THR A 102 -27.15 -1.85 5.40
N GLY A 103 -27.38 -0.85 4.54
CA GLY A 103 -27.02 0.55 4.79
C GLY A 103 -25.52 0.84 4.65
N MET A 104 -24.72 -0.11 4.13
CA MET A 104 -23.34 0.17 3.76
C MET A 104 -23.30 0.89 2.41
N ALA A 105 -22.52 1.95 2.32
CA ALA A 105 -22.16 2.52 1.02
C ALA A 105 -21.40 1.47 0.19
N ASN A 106 -21.60 1.45 -1.12
CA ASN A 106 -20.98 0.47 -2.02
C ASN A 106 -20.55 1.08 -3.36
N GLU A 107 -20.52 2.39 -3.44
CA GLU A 107 -20.20 3.11 -4.67
C GLU A 107 -19.09 4.13 -4.45
N PHE A 108 -18.16 4.19 -5.41
CA PHE A 108 -17.15 5.21 -5.51
C PHE A 108 -17.26 5.94 -6.86
N ILE A 109 -17.28 7.26 -6.82
CA ILE A 109 -17.34 8.10 -8.00
C ILE A 109 -15.93 8.46 -8.43
N ILE A 110 -15.61 8.23 -9.70
CA ILE A 110 -14.34 8.61 -10.32
C ILE A 110 -14.58 9.25 -11.68
N SER A 111 -13.81 10.27 -12.03
CA SER A 111 -13.83 10.85 -13.36
C SER A 111 -13.43 9.82 -14.42
N ARG A 112 -14.12 9.82 -15.57
CA ARG A 112 -13.88 8.89 -16.65
C ARG A 112 -12.43 8.94 -17.16
N GLU A 113 -11.84 10.12 -17.20
CA GLU A 113 -10.47 10.37 -17.65
C GLU A 113 -9.42 9.81 -16.68
N GLN A 114 -9.78 9.59 -15.43
CA GLN A 114 -8.90 9.06 -14.38
C GLN A 114 -9.02 7.55 -14.21
N ARG A 115 -9.94 6.89 -14.94
CA ARG A 115 -10.12 5.44 -14.89
C ARG A 115 -8.87 4.71 -15.35
N ASN A 116 -8.45 3.70 -14.58
CA ASN A 116 -7.26 2.89 -14.89
C ASN A 116 -7.35 1.51 -14.21
N GLY A 117 -6.29 0.70 -14.36
CA GLY A 117 -6.25 -0.65 -13.78
C GLY A 117 -6.35 -0.70 -12.26
N TYR A 118 -6.02 0.37 -11.55
CA TYR A 118 -6.14 0.44 -10.09
C TYR A 118 -7.58 0.54 -9.57
N ASP A 119 -8.55 0.78 -10.42
CA ASP A 119 -9.98 0.70 -10.05
C ASP A 119 -10.32 -0.68 -9.44
N HIS A 120 -9.56 -1.70 -9.81
CA HIS A 120 -9.70 -3.03 -9.22
C HIS A 120 -9.43 -3.04 -7.72
N ALA A 121 -8.47 -2.26 -7.25
CA ALA A 121 -8.13 -2.19 -5.84
C ALA A 121 -9.28 -1.61 -5.01
N VAL A 122 -9.95 -0.57 -5.52
CA VAL A 122 -11.13 0.02 -4.87
C VAL A 122 -12.32 -0.96 -4.86
N ARG A 123 -12.49 -1.73 -5.94
CA ARG A 123 -13.59 -2.72 -6.03
C ARG A 123 -13.33 -4.00 -5.24
N ALA A 124 -12.11 -4.22 -4.78
CA ALA A 124 -11.74 -5.39 -3.98
C ALA A 124 -12.10 -5.22 -2.48
N ALA A 125 -12.44 -4.00 -2.08
CA ALA A 125 -12.94 -3.70 -0.75
C ALA A 125 -14.44 -3.99 -0.69
#